data_e3806f3b1fceb2d3d459deac2f73a5a2
#
_entry.id   e3806f3b1fceb2d3d459deac2f73a5a2
#
_cell.length_a   1.000
_cell.length_b   1.000
_cell.length_c   1.000
_cell.angle_alpha   90.00
_cell.angle_beta   90.00
_cell.angle_gamma   90.00
#
_symmetry.space_group_name_H-M   'P 1'
#
loop_
_entity.id
_entity.type
_entity.pdbx_description
1 polymer ?
#
loop_
_entity_poly.entity_id
_entity_poly.type
_entity_poly.pdbx_seq_one_letter_code
_entity_poly.pdbx_strand_id
1 'polypeptide(L)'
;NNYRYKMLAFTEWRELANQGKLNAAQMQFHQRRPAEQLFDVETDPHEVNNLANDPDYTKVLADLRSRMQKKLREVNDLSFYPESFMVQNALQDGVTYGTTNHKEINRLVDIADLALLPFAEAHKPLAAALKAKPPMELYWACTTASVIGEQARPLVPLVKKLLTHENLMVRMRAAEFLGSIKAADPMPTLLSVLNTARTEQELMLTFNAVVYLRDYKGYRFDPEKLNLKFAGGEVVRRTSYLEGAPRRPDRKKPNKKK
;
A
#
# COMPACT_ATOMS: atom_id res chain seq x y z
N ASN A 1 9.50 3.66 1.19
CA ASN A 1 10.92 3.49 1.52
C ASN A 1 11.64 4.83 1.33
N ASN A 2 12.14 5.43 2.45
CA ASN A 2 12.83 6.73 2.43
C ASN A 2 14.15 6.71 1.67
N TYR A 3 14.80 5.56 1.54
CA TYR A 3 16.12 5.46 0.91
C TYR A 3 16.10 5.91 -0.55
N ARG A 4 15.07 5.54 -1.32
CA ARG A 4 14.98 5.95 -2.72
C ARG A 4 14.93 7.47 -2.91
N TYR A 5 14.35 8.22 -1.97
CA TYR A 5 14.30 9.68 -2.05
C TYR A 5 15.62 10.36 -1.67
N LYS A 6 16.59 9.61 -1.14
CA LYS A 6 17.96 10.07 -0.85
C LYS A 6 18.93 9.79 -2.00
N MET A 7 18.54 8.95 -2.96
CA MET A 7 19.37 8.58 -4.10
C MET A 7 19.24 9.61 -5.21
N LEU A 8 20.35 10.19 -5.65
CA LEU A 8 20.38 11.16 -6.76
C LEU A 8 19.86 10.51 -8.04
N ALA A 9 20.28 9.28 -8.34
CA ALA A 9 19.82 8.54 -9.50
C ALA A 9 18.29 8.36 -9.53
N PHE A 10 17.65 8.10 -8.37
CA PHE A 10 16.19 8.02 -8.32
C PHE A 10 15.51 9.38 -8.56
N THR A 11 16.10 10.45 -8.06
CA THR A 11 15.60 11.82 -8.27
C THR A 11 15.63 12.17 -9.75
N GLU A 12 16.77 11.95 -10.41
CA GLU A 12 16.95 12.16 -11.84
C GLU A 12 15.98 11.29 -12.67
N TRP A 13 15.89 10.01 -12.35
CA TRP A 13 14.97 9.08 -13.04
C TRP A 13 13.51 9.54 -12.95
N ARG A 14 13.06 10.01 -11.79
CA ARG A 14 11.72 10.56 -11.60
C ARG A 14 11.51 11.86 -12.40
N GLU A 15 12.52 12.72 -12.46
CA GLU A 15 12.47 13.94 -13.27
C GLU A 15 12.34 13.62 -14.75
N LEU A 16 13.11 12.65 -15.26
CA LEU A 16 13.01 12.16 -16.64
C LEU A 16 11.63 11.54 -16.92
N ALA A 17 11.06 10.78 -15.97
CA ALA A 17 9.70 10.26 -16.07
C ALA A 17 8.67 11.39 -16.22
N ASN A 18 8.74 12.44 -15.37
CA ASN A 18 7.85 13.59 -15.42
C ASN A 18 7.98 14.39 -16.72
N GLN A 19 9.15 14.37 -17.35
CA GLN A 19 9.44 15.02 -18.63
C GLN A 19 9.07 14.16 -19.84
N GLY A 20 8.58 12.92 -19.64
CA GLY A 20 8.28 11.99 -20.73
C GLY A 20 9.51 11.51 -21.51
N LYS A 21 10.69 11.54 -20.91
CA LYS A 21 11.98 11.18 -21.55
C LYS A 21 12.39 9.71 -21.35
N LEU A 22 11.59 8.93 -20.63
CA LEU A 22 11.84 7.50 -20.43
C LEU A 22 11.20 6.66 -21.54
N ASN A 23 11.87 5.58 -21.94
CA ASN A 23 11.27 4.56 -22.80
C ASN A 23 10.23 3.71 -22.01
N ALA A 24 9.51 2.83 -22.71
CA ALA A 24 8.43 2.02 -22.12
C ALA A 24 8.93 1.14 -20.96
N ALA A 25 10.07 0.47 -21.11
CA ALA A 25 10.65 -0.38 -20.08
C ALA A 25 11.04 0.43 -18.81
N GLN A 26 11.69 1.58 -19.02
CA GLN A 26 12.07 2.47 -17.91
C GLN A 26 10.85 3.06 -17.18
N MET A 27 9.74 3.30 -17.92
CA MET A 27 8.50 3.84 -17.34
C MET A 27 7.74 2.84 -16.48
N GLN A 28 7.93 1.52 -16.65
CA GLN A 28 7.18 0.51 -15.89
C GLN A 28 7.26 0.70 -14.38
N PHE A 29 8.41 1.11 -13.84
CA PHE A 29 8.58 1.38 -12.43
C PHE A 29 7.67 2.51 -11.90
N HIS A 30 7.37 3.50 -12.75
CA HIS A 30 6.55 4.67 -12.42
C HIS A 30 5.07 4.45 -12.70
N GLN A 31 4.72 3.36 -13.37
CA GLN A 31 3.34 3.00 -13.67
C GLN A 31 2.70 2.22 -12.51
N ARG A 32 1.36 2.13 -12.57
CA ARG A 32 0.61 1.29 -11.65
C ARG A 32 0.95 -0.18 -11.93
N ARG A 33 1.33 -0.91 -10.90
CA ARG A 33 1.56 -2.35 -11.02
C ARG A 33 0.23 -3.10 -11.06
N PRO A 34 0.09 -4.13 -11.92
CA PRO A 34 -1.05 -5.04 -11.85
C PRO A 34 -1.00 -5.88 -10.58
N ALA A 35 -2.10 -6.59 -10.28
CA ALA A 35 -2.19 -7.44 -9.09
C ALA A 35 -1.20 -8.61 -9.12
N GLU A 36 -0.86 -9.09 -10.33
CA GLU A 36 0.15 -10.13 -10.54
C GLU A 36 0.95 -9.87 -11.82
N GLN A 37 2.15 -10.42 -11.87
CA GLN A 37 3.05 -10.36 -13.01
C GLN A 37 3.70 -11.72 -13.21
N LEU A 38 3.99 -12.06 -14.46
CA LEU A 38 4.68 -13.29 -14.86
C LEU A 38 5.80 -12.94 -15.83
N PHE A 39 6.99 -13.44 -15.59
CA PHE A 39 8.15 -13.21 -16.44
C PHE A 39 8.89 -14.51 -16.72
N ASP A 40 9.38 -14.67 -17.94
CA ASP A 40 10.34 -15.69 -18.30
C ASP A 40 11.75 -15.12 -18.12
N VAL A 41 12.34 -15.36 -16.97
CA VAL A 41 13.64 -14.75 -16.59
C VAL A 41 14.83 -15.30 -17.40
N GLU A 42 14.67 -16.40 -18.14
CA GLU A 42 15.72 -16.91 -19.03
C GLU A 42 15.82 -16.10 -20.32
N THR A 43 14.67 -15.70 -20.87
CA THR A 43 14.61 -14.89 -22.11
C THR A 43 14.46 -13.41 -21.84
N ASP A 44 13.93 -13.02 -20.67
CA ASP A 44 13.72 -11.63 -20.22
C ASP A 44 14.34 -11.41 -18.82
N PRO A 45 15.69 -11.36 -18.71
CA PRO A 45 16.37 -11.21 -17.41
C PRO A 45 16.13 -9.87 -16.72
N HIS A 46 15.52 -8.91 -17.40
CA HIS A 46 15.16 -7.59 -16.84
C HIS A 46 13.70 -7.46 -16.46
N GLU A 47 12.89 -8.52 -16.63
CA GLU A 47 11.47 -8.55 -16.25
C GLU A 47 10.66 -7.38 -16.83
N VAL A 48 10.89 -7.08 -18.12
CA VAL A 48 10.21 -5.97 -18.83
C VAL A 48 8.99 -6.41 -19.62
N ASN A 49 8.87 -7.71 -19.94
CA ASN A 49 7.76 -8.28 -20.69
C ASN A 49 6.85 -9.11 -19.78
N ASN A 50 5.77 -8.50 -19.29
CA ASN A 50 4.82 -9.17 -18.41
C ASN A 50 3.88 -10.11 -19.19
N LEU A 51 4.03 -11.41 -19.02
CA LEU A 51 3.29 -12.50 -19.67
C LEU A 51 1.97 -12.87 -18.96
N ALA A 52 1.58 -12.17 -17.87
CA ALA A 52 0.39 -12.53 -17.09
C ALA A 52 -0.93 -12.48 -17.89
N ASN A 53 -0.97 -11.71 -18.98
CA ASN A 53 -2.13 -11.61 -19.88
C ASN A 53 -1.96 -12.37 -21.20
N ASP A 54 -0.85 -13.09 -21.36
CA ASP A 54 -0.57 -13.86 -22.56
C ASP A 54 -1.32 -15.21 -22.49
N PRO A 55 -2.18 -15.54 -23.50
CA PRO A 55 -2.94 -16.78 -23.52
C PRO A 55 -2.08 -18.05 -23.45
N ASP A 56 -0.87 -18.02 -24.03
CA ASP A 56 0.02 -19.16 -24.06
C ASP A 56 0.56 -19.53 -22.66
N TYR A 57 0.61 -18.55 -21.75
CA TYR A 57 1.09 -18.72 -20.37
C TYR A 57 -0.02 -18.89 -19.35
N THR A 58 -1.30 -18.95 -19.74
CA THR A 58 -2.45 -19.06 -18.81
C THR A 58 -2.31 -20.24 -17.83
N LYS A 59 -1.86 -21.40 -18.31
CA LYS A 59 -1.70 -22.59 -17.46
C LYS A 59 -0.55 -22.43 -16.47
N VAL A 60 0.56 -21.85 -16.89
CA VAL A 60 1.74 -21.59 -16.05
C VAL A 60 1.36 -20.61 -14.95
N LEU A 61 0.69 -19.51 -15.31
CA LEU A 61 0.21 -18.50 -14.35
C LEU A 61 -0.74 -19.12 -13.32
N ALA A 62 -1.69 -19.94 -13.76
CA ALA A 62 -2.64 -20.59 -12.86
C ALA A 62 -1.96 -21.57 -11.88
N ASP A 63 -0.98 -22.36 -12.34
CA ASP A 63 -0.22 -23.27 -11.50
C ASP A 63 0.59 -22.49 -10.46
N LEU A 64 1.37 -21.49 -10.88
CA LEU A 64 2.20 -20.69 -9.97
C LEU A 64 1.34 -19.93 -8.95
N ARG A 65 0.19 -19.39 -9.36
CA ARG A 65 -0.78 -18.75 -8.45
C ARG A 65 -1.29 -19.74 -7.41
N SER A 66 -1.70 -20.91 -7.83
CA SER A 66 -2.19 -21.98 -6.93
C SER A 66 -1.12 -22.38 -5.91
N ARG A 67 0.12 -22.56 -6.36
CA ARG A 67 1.27 -22.89 -5.49
C ARG A 67 1.56 -21.77 -4.49
N MET A 68 1.52 -20.51 -4.91
CA MET A 68 1.70 -19.35 -4.03
C MET A 68 0.58 -19.28 -2.98
N GLN A 69 -0.68 -19.41 -3.39
CA GLN A 69 -1.83 -19.41 -2.48
C GLN A 69 -1.74 -20.53 -1.45
N LYS A 70 -1.36 -21.75 -1.87
CA LYS A 70 -1.12 -22.87 -0.94
C LYS A 70 -0.02 -22.51 0.06
N LYS A 71 1.11 -21.97 -0.43
CA LYS A 71 2.25 -21.61 0.42
C LYS A 71 1.89 -20.54 1.46
N LEU A 72 1.18 -19.49 1.06
CA LEU A 72 0.73 -18.44 1.98
C LEU A 72 -0.12 -18.98 3.13
N ARG A 73 -1.01 -19.96 2.83
CA ARG A 73 -1.85 -20.61 3.85
C ARG A 73 -1.06 -21.55 4.76
N GLU A 74 -0.09 -22.28 4.21
CA GLU A 74 0.75 -23.22 4.98
C GLU A 74 1.64 -22.50 6.00
N VAL A 75 2.20 -21.34 5.62
CA VAL A 75 3.10 -20.58 6.50
C VAL A 75 2.38 -19.64 7.45
N ASN A 76 1.05 -19.51 7.34
CA ASN A 76 0.26 -18.55 8.12
C ASN A 76 0.86 -17.14 8.04
N ASP A 77 1.00 -16.60 6.82
CA ASP A 77 1.75 -15.39 6.55
C ASP A 77 1.18 -14.17 7.28
N LEU A 78 1.92 -13.67 8.28
CA LEU A 78 1.54 -12.51 9.07
C LEU A 78 1.61 -11.18 8.31
N SER A 79 2.20 -11.13 7.10
CA SER A 79 2.25 -9.92 6.29
C SER A 79 0.86 -9.43 5.83
N PHE A 80 -0.18 -10.26 6.00
CA PHE A 80 -1.56 -9.85 5.84
C PHE A 80 -2.07 -8.92 6.95
N TYR A 81 -1.34 -8.76 8.05
CA TYR A 81 -1.64 -7.74 9.05
C TYR A 81 -0.80 -6.47 8.82
N PRO A 82 -1.35 -5.27 8.99
CA PRO A 82 -0.54 -4.06 8.96
C PRO A 82 0.49 -4.07 10.11
N GLU A 83 1.64 -3.46 9.88
CA GLU A 83 2.75 -3.45 10.84
C GLU A 83 2.32 -2.95 12.24
N SER A 84 1.45 -1.94 12.31
CA SER A 84 0.89 -1.46 13.57
C SER A 84 0.13 -2.54 14.36
N PHE A 85 -0.57 -3.43 13.65
CA PHE A 85 -1.26 -4.54 14.27
C PHE A 85 -0.28 -5.62 14.72
N MET A 86 0.69 -5.98 13.85
CA MET A 86 1.69 -7.01 14.15
C MET A 86 2.50 -6.68 15.40
N VAL A 87 2.98 -5.44 15.51
CA VAL A 87 3.77 -4.97 16.67
C VAL A 87 2.98 -5.09 17.97
N GLN A 88 1.70 -4.81 17.95
CA GLN A 88 0.86 -4.83 19.14
C GLN A 88 0.39 -6.25 19.53
N ASN A 89 0.21 -7.17 18.57
CA ASN A 89 -0.54 -8.40 18.79
C ASN A 89 0.21 -9.68 18.45
N ALA A 90 1.18 -9.64 17.51
CA ALA A 90 1.71 -10.85 16.91
C ALA A 90 3.22 -11.05 17.08
N LEU A 91 4.02 -9.98 17.14
CA LEU A 91 5.48 -10.10 17.04
C LEU A 91 6.18 -10.66 18.30
N GLN A 92 5.47 -10.78 19.42
CA GLN A 92 6.06 -11.44 20.61
C GLN A 92 6.27 -12.95 20.39
N ASP A 93 5.29 -13.60 19.73
CA ASP A 93 5.38 -14.99 19.29
C ASP A 93 4.59 -15.14 17.97
N GLY A 94 5.23 -14.80 16.86
CA GLY A 94 4.60 -14.80 15.53
C GLY A 94 4.17 -16.21 15.08
N VAL A 95 4.88 -17.25 15.47
CA VAL A 95 4.56 -18.64 15.10
C VAL A 95 3.27 -19.08 15.77
N THR A 96 3.18 -18.92 17.09
CA THR A 96 1.96 -19.26 17.85
C THR A 96 0.79 -18.41 17.41
N TYR A 97 1.02 -17.10 17.21
CA TYR A 97 -0.04 -16.20 16.72
C TYR A 97 -0.58 -16.66 15.36
N GLY A 98 0.30 -16.91 14.40
CA GLY A 98 -0.09 -17.34 13.05
C GLY A 98 -0.84 -18.67 13.07
N THR A 99 -0.37 -19.64 13.85
CA THR A 99 -1.02 -20.95 13.98
C THR A 99 -2.42 -20.84 14.60
N THR A 100 -2.56 -20.03 15.65
CA THR A 100 -3.84 -19.82 16.34
C THR A 100 -4.85 -19.09 15.46
N ASN A 101 -4.39 -18.11 14.66
CA ASN A 101 -5.24 -17.26 13.84
C ASN A 101 -5.28 -17.66 12.35
N HIS A 102 -4.89 -18.90 12.01
CA HIS A 102 -4.78 -19.36 10.62
C HIS A 102 -6.08 -19.19 9.81
N LYS A 103 -7.25 -19.33 10.43
CA LYS A 103 -8.55 -19.14 9.75
C LYS A 103 -8.76 -17.67 9.34
N GLU A 104 -8.41 -16.74 10.21
CA GLU A 104 -8.49 -15.32 9.91
C GLU A 104 -7.50 -14.97 8.80
N ILE A 105 -6.24 -15.38 8.91
CA ILE A 105 -5.22 -15.14 7.88
C ILE A 105 -5.68 -15.67 6.53
N ASN A 106 -6.18 -16.90 6.46
CA ASN A 106 -6.73 -17.46 5.23
C ASN A 106 -7.88 -16.65 4.66
N ARG A 107 -8.75 -16.11 5.52
CA ARG A 107 -9.82 -15.19 5.10
C ARG A 107 -9.28 -13.89 4.52
N LEU A 108 -8.21 -13.33 5.09
CA LEU A 108 -7.55 -12.14 4.54
C LEU A 108 -6.92 -12.43 3.16
N VAL A 109 -6.29 -13.60 2.99
CA VAL A 109 -5.81 -14.07 1.68
C VAL A 109 -6.95 -14.15 0.68
N ASP A 110 -8.10 -14.76 1.05
CA ASP A 110 -9.27 -14.85 0.16
C ASP A 110 -9.76 -13.47 -0.30
N ILE A 111 -9.79 -12.49 0.60
CA ILE A 111 -10.21 -11.12 0.26
C ILE A 111 -9.17 -10.44 -0.66
N ALA A 112 -7.88 -10.63 -0.42
CA ALA A 112 -6.82 -10.09 -1.26
C ALA A 112 -6.87 -10.70 -2.67
N ASP A 113 -7.10 -12.00 -2.78
CA ASP A 113 -7.17 -12.74 -4.04
C ASP A 113 -8.34 -12.30 -4.94
N LEU A 114 -9.36 -11.63 -4.40
CA LEU A 114 -10.40 -11.01 -5.22
C LEU A 114 -9.86 -9.98 -6.22
N ALA A 115 -8.67 -9.42 -5.96
CA ALA A 115 -8.01 -8.52 -6.92
C ALA A 115 -7.50 -9.23 -8.18
N LEU A 116 -7.40 -10.55 -8.15
CA LEU A 116 -6.97 -11.39 -9.28
C LEU A 116 -8.13 -11.76 -10.22
N LEU A 117 -9.37 -11.50 -9.80
CA LEU A 117 -10.57 -11.83 -10.55
C LEU A 117 -11.05 -10.63 -11.40
N PRO A 118 -11.76 -10.89 -12.52
CA PRO A 118 -12.54 -9.86 -13.18
C PRO A 118 -13.51 -9.20 -12.18
N PHE A 119 -13.68 -7.89 -12.26
CA PHE A 119 -14.49 -7.18 -11.27
C PHE A 119 -15.95 -7.69 -11.19
N ALA A 120 -16.53 -8.16 -12.30
CA ALA A 120 -17.85 -8.75 -12.30
C ALA A 120 -17.99 -9.93 -11.34
N GLU A 121 -16.91 -10.73 -11.20
CA GLU A 121 -16.84 -11.86 -10.27
C GLU A 121 -16.49 -11.40 -8.86
N ALA A 122 -15.52 -10.46 -8.72
CA ALA A 122 -15.06 -9.93 -7.45
C ALA A 122 -16.09 -9.04 -6.74
N HIS A 123 -17.00 -8.38 -7.46
CA HIS A 123 -17.91 -7.35 -6.93
C HIS A 123 -18.73 -7.83 -5.73
N LYS A 124 -19.45 -8.94 -5.89
CA LYS A 124 -20.35 -9.45 -4.83
C LYS A 124 -19.59 -9.88 -3.58
N PRO A 125 -18.54 -10.74 -3.65
CA PRO A 125 -17.78 -11.11 -2.47
C PRO A 125 -17.03 -9.93 -1.83
N LEU A 126 -16.53 -8.97 -2.61
CA LEU A 126 -15.85 -7.78 -2.09
C LEU A 126 -16.86 -6.85 -1.38
N ALA A 127 -18.06 -6.68 -1.92
CA ALA A 127 -19.14 -5.95 -1.25
C ALA A 127 -19.57 -6.61 0.07
N ALA A 128 -19.49 -7.93 0.18
CA ALA A 128 -19.72 -8.65 1.42
C ALA A 128 -18.59 -8.41 2.44
N ALA A 129 -17.32 -8.47 2.00
CA ALA A 129 -16.16 -8.18 2.83
C ALA A 129 -16.16 -6.74 3.37
N LEU A 130 -16.63 -5.75 2.61
CA LEU A 130 -16.80 -4.35 3.05
C LEU A 130 -17.90 -4.15 4.11
N LYS A 131 -18.64 -5.21 4.48
CA LYS A 131 -19.64 -5.23 5.54
C LYS A 131 -19.25 -6.16 6.69
N ALA A 132 -18.07 -6.74 6.65
CA ALA A 132 -17.58 -7.64 7.69
C ALA A 132 -17.46 -6.91 9.04
N LYS A 133 -17.48 -7.69 10.14
CA LYS A 133 -17.24 -7.15 11.48
C LYS A 133 -15.74 -7.04 11.81
N PRO A 134 -14.89 -8.04 11.46
CA PRO A 134 -13.46 -7.96 11.78
C PRO A 134 -12.78 -6.81 11.05
N PRO A 135 -12.05 -5.92 11.75
CA PRO A 135 -11.42 -4.75 11.13
C PRO A 135 -10.40 -5.12 10.03
N MET A 136 -9.71 -6.27 10.15
CA MET A 136 -8.71 -6.67 9.16
C MET A 136 -9.35 -7.12 7.85
N GLU A 137 -10.55 -7.68 7.86
CA GLU A 137 -11.31 -7.95 6.64
C GLU A 137 -11.68 -6.64 5.92
N LEU A 138 -12.15 -5.63 6.66
CA LEU A 138 -12.45 -4.30 6.12
C LEU A 138 -11.20 -3.62 5.54
N TYR A 139 -10.07 -3.72 6.25
CA TYR A 139 -8.77 -3.21 5.80
C TYR A 139 -8.38 -3.81 4.44
N TRP A 140 -8.47 -5.14 4.31
CA TRP A 140 -8.15 -5.82 3.07
C TRP A 140 -9.18 -5.57 1.98
N ALA A 141 -10.46 -5.49 2.31
CA ALA A 141 -11.49 -5.15 1.33
C ALA A 141 -11.27 -3.77 0.71
N CYS A 142 -10.88 -2.77 1.50
CA CYS A 142 -10.49 -1.45 1.00
C CYS A 142 -9.18 -1.50 0.18
N THR A 143 -8.20 -2.32 0.60
CA THR A 143 -6.94 -2.52 -0.12
C THR A 143 -7.20 -3.16 -1.48
N THR A 144 -7.99 -4.23 -1.53
CA THR A 144 -8.41 -4.92 -2.75
C THR A 144 -9.16 -3.98 -3.70
N ALA A 145 -10.10 -3.17 -3.17
CA ALA A 145 -10.78 -2.16 -3.95
C ALA A 145 -9.80 -1.13 -4.54
N SER A 146 -8.74 -0.75 -3.80
CA SER A 146 -7.68 0.15 -4.30
C SER A 146 -6.88 -0.49 -5.43
N VAL A 147 -6.60 -1.80 -5.35
CA VAL A 147 -5.93 -2.55 -6.41
C VAL A 147 -6.80 -2.65 -7.67
N ILE A 148 -8.09 -2.92 -7.53
CA ILE A 148 -9.04 -2.92 -8.65
C ILE A 148 -9.20 -1.51 -9.24
N GLY A 149 -9.23 -0.48 -8.40
CA GLY A 149 -9.22 0.94 -8.80
C GLY A 149 -10.58 1.40 -9.32
N GLU A 150 -10.60 2.06 -10.48
CA GLU A 150 -11.79 2.72 -11.02
C GLU A 150 -12.99 1.77 -11.22
N GLN A 151 -12.73 0.52 -11.59
CA GLN A 151 -13.79 -0.49 -11.73
C GLN A 151 -14.54 -0.75 -10.41
N ALA A 152 -13.88 -0.55 -9.25
CA ALA A 152 -14.49 -0.69 -7.93
C ALA A 152 -15.37 0.52 -7.51
N ARG A 153 -15.57 1.53 -8.38
CA ARG A 153 -16.42 2.71 -8.11
C ARG A 153 -17.83 2.36 -7.60
N PRO A 154 -18.53 1.30 -8.04
CA PRO A 154 -19.82 0.89 -7.47
C PRO A 154 -19.78 0.61 -5.96
N LEU A 155 -18.61 0.32 -5.37
CA LEU A 155 -18.44 0.05 -3.94
C LEU A 155 -18.29 1.33 -3.10
N VAL A 156 -18.14 2.51 -3.70
CA VAL A 156 -17.97 3.80 -3.03
C VAL A 156 -18.98 4.05 -1.89
N PRO A 157 -20.30 3.76 -2.04
CA PRO A 157 -21.25 3.98 -0.95
C PRO A 157 -20.96 3.14 0.30
N LEU A 158 -20.42 1.92 0.13
CA LEU A 158 -20.01 1.06 1.25
C LEU A 158 -18.73 1.60 1.91
N VAL A 159 -17.72 1.95 1.11
CA VAL A 159 -16.44 2.44 1.63
C VAL A 159 -16.57 3.79 2.32
N LYS A 160 -17.45 4.68 1.85
CA LYS A 160 -17.71 5.97 2.53
C LYS A 160 -18.14 5.81 3.99
N LYS A 161 -18.87 4.74 4.33
CA LYS A 161 -19.29 4.44 5.70
C LYS A 161 -18.10 4.10 6.61
N LEU A 162 -16.99 3.65 6.04
CA LEU A 162 -15.77 3.28 6.77
C LEU A 162 -14.87 4.47 7.11
N LEU A 163 -15.13 5.67 6.59
CA LEU A 163 -14.36 6.88 6.90
C LEU A 163 -14.46 7.30 8.37
N THR A 164 -15.49 6.85 9.08
CA THR A 164 -15.70 7.11 10.51
C THR A 164 -15.56 5.86 11.37
N HIS A 165 -15.04 4.76 10.82
CA HIS A 165 -14.84 3.51 11.54
C HIS A 165 -13.90 3.70 12.73
N GLU A 166 -14.10 2.96 13.84
CA GLU A 166 -13.29 3.08 15.05
C GLU A 166 -11.81 2.72 14.83
N ASN A 167 -11.54 1.73 13.99
CA ASN A 167 -10.18 1.31 13.67
C ASN A 167 -9.53 2.29 12.67
N LEU A 168 -8.40 2.89 13.09
CA LEU A 168 -7.69 3.92 12.31
C LEU A 168 -7.17 3.42 10.97
N MET A 169 -6.72 2.15 10.89
CA MET A 169 -6.17 1.59 9.65
C MET A 169 -7.28 1.31 8.63
N VAL A 170 -8.47 0.96 9.08
CA VAL A 170 -9.67 0.86 8.21
C VAL A 170 -10.03 2.23 7.65
N ARG A 171 -10.06 3.28 8.48
CA ARG A 171 -10.32 4.66 8.03
C ARG A 171 -9.29 5.11 7.00
N MET A 172 -8.01 4.86 7.26
CA MET A 172 -6.92 5.21 6.36
C MET A 172 -7.07 4.52 5.00
N ARG A 173 -7.32 3.19 4.96
CA ARG A 173 -7.52 2.47 3.70
C ARG A 173 -8.77 2.89 2.94
N ALA A 174 -9.85 3.18 3.65
CA ALA A 174 -11.07 3.73 3.04
C ALA A 174 -10.80 5.08 2.37
N ALA A 175 -10.11 5.99 3.06
CA ALA A 175 -9.73 7.29 2.52
C ALA A 175 -8.76 7.15 1.33
N GLU A 176 -7.78 6.26 1.41
CA GLU A 176 -6.83 5.98 0.33
C GLU A 176 -7.55 5.48 -0.95
N PHE A 177 -8.46 4.52 -0.83
CA PHE A 177 -9.25 4.05 -1.98
C PHE A 177 -10.06 5.18 -2.59
N LEU A 178 -10.86 5.89 -1.79
CA LEU A 178 -11.72 6.97 -2.29
C LEU A 178 -10.93 8.09 -2.96
N GLY A 179 -9.78 8.44 -2.38
CA GLY A 179 -8.85 9.41 -2.97
C GLY A 179 -8.20 8.89 -4.25
N SER A 180 -7.82 7.61 -4.30
CA SER A 180 -7.14 7.02 -5.45
C SER A 180 -7.98 7.08 -6.74
N ILE A 181 -9.30 6.96 -6.62
CA ILE A 181 -10.28 7.04 -7.71
C ILE A 181 -11.03 8.39 -7.75
N LYS A 182 -10.58 9.38 -7.00
CA LYS A 182 -11.19 10.72 -6.93
C LYS A 182 -12.70 10.72 -6.61
N ALA A 183 -13.14 9.79 -5.75
CA ALA A 183 -14.54 9.68 -5.31
C ALA A 183 -14.87 10.51 -4.07
N ALA A 184 -13.85 10.96 -3.32
CA ALA A 184 -13.95 11.90 -2.21
C ALA A 184 -12.58 12.52 -1.93
N ASP A 185 -12.55 13.67 -1.20
CA ASP A 185 -11.30 14.21 -0.66
C ASP A 185 -10.86 13.35 0.54
N PRO A 186 -9.68 12.69 0.48
CA PRO A 186 -9.20 11.81 1.54
C PRO A 186 -8.51 12.58 2.67
N MET A 187 -8.07 13.82 2.44
CA MET A 187 -7.16 14.54 3.32
C MET A 187 -7.74 14.85 4.70
N PRO A 188 -9.02 15.24 4.87
CA PRO A 188 -9.60 15.45 6.20
C PRO A 188 -9.57 14.17 7.04
N THR A 189 -9.90 13.02 6.46
CA THR A 189 -9.86 11.73 7.17
C THR A 189 -8.43 11.32 7.51
N LEU A 190 -7.48 11.44 6.57
CA LEU A 190 -6.08 11.10 6.81
C LEU A 190 -5.45 11.99 7.88
N LEU A 191 -5.74 13.31 7.87
CA LEU A 191 -5.31 14.22 8.92
C LEU A 191 -5.88 13.82 10.29
N SER A 192 -7.16 13.48 10.36
CA SER A 192 -7.78 12.98 11.59
C SER A 192 -7.10 11.68 12.07
N VAL A 193 -6.77 10.74 11.19
CA VAL A 193 -6.05 9.52 11.55
C VAL A 193 -4.66 9.84 12.08
N LEU A 194 -3.89 10.73 11.42
CA LEU A 194 -2.56 11.15 11.88
C LEU A 194 -2.62 11.77 13.29
N ASN A 195 -3.56 12.66 13.54
CA ASN A 195 -3.67 13.35 14.82
C ASN A 195 -4.21 12.46 15.96
N THR A 196 -4.81 11.31 15.63
CA THR A 196 -5.33 10.35 16.61
C THR A 196 -4.50 9.08 16.72
N ALA A 197 -3.50 8.89 15.90
CA ALA A 197 -2.63 7.73 15.87
C ALA A 197 -1.98 7.48 17.25
N ARG A 198 -1.87 6.20 17.62
CA ARG A 198 -1.38 5.76 18.93
C ARG A 198 0.02 5.18 18.87
N THR A 199 0.50 4.89 17.64
CA THR A 199 1.81 4.29 17.40
C THR A 199 2.50 4.97 16.22
N GLU A 200 3.84 4.87 16.18
CA GLU A 200 4.65 5.35 15.07
C GLU A 200 4.30 4.60 13.76
N GLN A 201 3.97 3.32 13.83
CA GLN A 201 3.60 2.50 12.68
C GLN A 201 2.27 2.97 12.06
N GLU A 202 1.28 3.32 12.87
CA GLU A 202 0.03 3.91 12.36
C GLU A 202 0.28 5.24 11.62
N LEU A 203 1.16 6.09 12.18
CA LEU A 203 1.58 7.34 11.55
C LEU A 203 2.26 7.07 10.21
N MET A 204 3.24 6.16 10.18
CA MET A 204 4.03 5.89 8.98
C MET A 204 3.19 5.29 7.86
N LEU A 205 2.27 4.37 8.17
CA LEU A 205 1.33 3.81 7.20
C LEU A 205 0.41 4.90 6.63
N THR A 206 -0.09 5.78 7.50
CA THR A 206 -0.97 6.89 7.08
C THR A 206 -0.22 7.94 6.26
N PHE A 207 1.01 8.29 6.66
CA PHE A 207 1.87 9.17 5.85
C PHE A 207 2.18 8.60 4.46
N ASN A 208 2.31 7.27 4.33
CA ASN A 208 2.49 6.66 3.00
C ASN A 208 1.27 6.92 2.10
N ALA A 209 0.05 6.81 2.63
CA ALA A 209 -1.16 7.15 1.90
C ALA A 209 -1.23 8.65 1.54
N VAL A 210 -0.89 9.54 2.47
CA VAL A 210 -0.82 11.00 2.22
C VAL A 210 0.17 11.32 1.11
N VAL A 211 1.40 10.80 1.18
CA VAL A 211 2.43 11.02 0.16
C VAL A 211 1.99 10.51 -1.20
N TYR A 212 1.42 9.30 -1.26
CA TYR A 212 0.89 8.75 -2.50
C TYR A 212 -0.19 9.65 -3.12
N LEU A 213 -1.17 10.06 -2.33
CA LEU A 213 -2.29 10.85 -2.82
C LEU A 213 -1.88 12.28 -3.18
N ARG A 214 -0.94 12.88 -2.45
CA ARG A 214 -0.39 14.20 -2.78
C ARG A 214 0.43 14.15 -4.06
N ASP A 215 1.42 13.25 -4.12
CA ASP A 215 2.45 13.27 -5.15
C ASP A 215 1.96 12.70 -6.50
N TYR A 216 1.03 11.73 -6.47
CA TYR A 216 0.57 11.04 -7.67
C TYR A 216 -0.90 11.30 -8.04
N LYS A 217 -1.69 11.85 -7.10
CA LYS A 217 -3.12 12.13 -7.34
C LYS A 217 -3.45 13.63 -7.26
N GLY A 218 -2.48 14.47 -6.88
CA GLY A 218 -2.60 15.92 -6.88
C GLY A 218 -3.45 16.49 -5.74
N TYR A 219 -3.62 15.76 -4.64
CA TYR A 219 -4.29 16.31 -3.47
C TYR A 219 -3.39 17.28 -2.71
N ARG A 220 -3.98 18.32 -2.11
CA ARG A 220 -3.29 19.21 -1.20
C ARG A 220 -3.31 18.64 0.21
N PHE A 221 -2.15 18.64 0.86
CA PHE A 221 -2.02 18.31 2.28
C PHE A 221 -1.46 19.52 3.02
N ASP A 222 -2.05 19.85 4.16
CA ASP A 222 -1.66 20.97 4.99
C ASP A 222 -0.92 20.46 6.24
N PRO A 223 0.43 20.53 6.27
CA PRO A 223 1.21 20.04 7.42
C PRO A 223 1.02 20.89 8.68
N GLU A 224 0.56 22.15 8.59
CA GLU A 224 0.35 23.02 9.75
C GLU A 224 -0.79 22.51 10.66
N LYS A 225 -1.67 21.67 10.11
CA LYS A 225 -2.76 21.03 10.86
C LYS A 225 -2.36 19.75 11.60
N LEU A 226 -1.08 19.36 11.51
CA LEU A 226 -0.58 18.19 12.23
C LEU A 226 -0.43 18.51 13.73
N ASN A 227 -0.99 17.62 14.56
CA ASN A 227 -0.81 17.62 16.00
C ASN A 227 -0.41 16.20 16.42
N LEU A 228 0.84 15.84 16.18
CA LEU A 228 1.35 14.49 16.35
C LEU A 228 1.77 14.22 17.79
N LYS A 229 1.42 13.04 18.29
CA LYS A 229 1.85 12.56 19.61
C LYS A 229 3.25 11.96 19.62
N PHE A 230 3.81 11.66 18.45
CA PHE A 230 5.10 11.02 18.26
C PHE A 230 6.00 11.89 17.39
N ALA A 231 7.27 11.99 17.78
CA ALA A 231 8.29 12.77 17.08
C ALA A 231 9.54 11.93 16.75
N GLY A 232 9.39 10.64 16.49
CA GLY A 232 10.48 9.76 16.10
C GLY A 232 11.14 10.21 14.78
N GLY A 233 12.38 9.78 14.54
CA GLY A 233 13.18 10.25 13.42
C GLY A 233 12.56 10.06 12.05
N GLU A 234 11.79 8.99 11.82
CA GLU A 234 11.10 8.75 10.56
C GLU A 234 9.85 9.63 10.41
N VAL A 235 9.12 9.87 11.49
CA VAL A 235 7.98 10.80 11.52
C VAL A 235 8.44 12.21 11.14
N VAL A 236 9.52 12.71 11.77
CA VAL A 236 10.10 14.03 11.46
C VAL A 236 10.52 14.13 10.00
N ARG A 237 11.19 13.11 9.45
CA ARG A 237 11.60 13.10 8.04
C ARG A 237 10.40 13.16 7.10
N ARG A 238 9.32 12.46 7.45
CA ARG A 238 8.12 12.44 6.61
C ARG A 238 7.37 13.76 6.67
N THR A 239 7.28 14.35 7.86
CA THR A 239 6.69 15.69 8.05
C THR A 239 7.48 16.74 7.26
N SER A 240 8.82 16.78 7.42
CA SER A 240 9.68 17.69 6.66
C SER A 240 9.55 17.52 5.15
N TYR A 241 9.38 16.30 4.66
CA TYR A 241 9.11 16.05 3.23
C TYR A 241 7.76 16.66 2.79
N LEU A 242 6.74 16.56 3.62
CA LEU A 242 5.41 17.12 3.33
C LEU A 242 5.38 18.65 3.42
N GLU A 243 6.19 19.24 4.28
CA GLU A 243 6.41 20.69 4.41
C GLU A 243 7.20 21.29 3.24
N GLY A 244 7.79 20.44 2.38
CA GLY A 244 8.65 20.92 1.31
C GLY A 244 9.98 21.51 1.80
N ALA A 245 10.38 21.20 3.05
CA ALA A 245 11.64 21.68 3.61
C ALA A 245 12.83 21.23 2.75
N PRO A 246 13.79 22.09 2.44
CA PRO A 246 14.97 21.71 1.69
C PRO A 246 15.71 20.61 2.45
N ARG A 247 16.21 19.62 1.72
CA ARG A 247 17.05 18.56 2.31
C ARG A 247 18.18 19.21 3.10
N ARG A 248 18.34 18.87 4.38
CA ARG A 248 19.53 19.30 5.14
C ARG A 248 20.75 18.90 4.33
N PRO A 249 21.67 19.82 4.01
CA PRO A 249 22.92 19.45 3.38
C PRO A 249 23.59 18.38 4.27
N ASP A 250 24.13 17.34 3.64
CA ASP A 250 24.83 16.27 4.37
C ASP A 250 25.77 16.89 5.41
N ARG A 251 25.67 16.45 6.65
CA ARG A 251 26.65 16.84 7.68
C ARG A 251 28.02 16.51 7.12
N LYS A 252 28.81 17.53 6.79
CA LYS A 252 30.22 17.35 6.47
C LYS A 252 30.81 16.48 7.59
N LYS A 253 31.31 15.30 7.25
CA LYS A 253 32.01 14.46 8.21
C LYS A 253 33.07 15.33 8.86
N PRO A 254 33.20 15.35 10.20
CA PRO A 254 34.28 16.11 10.82
C PRO A 254 35.60 15.60 10.23
N ASN A 255 36.40 16.52 9.69
CA ASN A 255 37.74 16.21 9.20
C ASN A 255 38.46 15.49 10.32
N LYS A 256 38.74 14.20 10.16
CA LYS A 256 39.74 13.53 11.01
C LYS A 256 41.06 14.23 10.73
N LYS A 257 41.46 15.12 11.63
CA LYS A 257 42.84 15.59 11.66
C LYS A 257 43.71 14.37 11.85
N LYS A 258 44.69 14.23 10.93
CA LYS A 258 45.79 13.28 11.05
C LYS A 258 46.68 13.66 12.24
#